data_cefb5068b6ec9175edbd6d7c13376962
#
_entry.id   cefb5068b6ec9175edbd6d7c13376962
#
_cell.length_a   1.000
_cell.length_b   1.000
_cell.length_c   1.000
_cell.angle_alpha   90.00
_cell.angle_beta   90.00
_cell.angle_gamma   90.00
#
_symmetry.space_group_name_H-M   'P 1'
#
loop_
_entity.id
_entity.type
_entity.pdbx_description
1 polymer ?
#
loop_
_entity_poly.entity_id
_entity_poly.type
_entity_poly.pdbx_seq_one_letter_code
_entity_poly.pdbx_strand_id
1 'polypeptide(L)'
;LLCYTYMIIITTVNLKEITMKLSESTVSFLKNYANINQSLEFREGSTLRTVSPLNTILASVEIGEDFPKTFPIYELNRFLGTLSLFKDPELVFSESSVSIKDGSHESTYHYCGSSSMFQTPPEKEIDFPDAEVSFELSEDIFKKTINAANTLGLPEVVVQGDGKEIYILVSDTANVTSDSFSTVVGSTDKTFRMIFKLENLSKIMEGTYDVRLSSK
;
A
#
# COMPACT_ATOMS: atom_id res chain seq x y z
N LEU A 1 -32.39 -3.12 -63.89
CA LEU A 1 -32.08 -3.55 -62.52
C LEU A 1 -30.61 -3.21 -62.25
N LEU A 2 -30.31 -2.09 -61.56
CA LEU A 2 -28.97 -1.76 -61.12
C LEU A 2 -28.71 -2.48 -59.78
N CYS A 3 -27.77 -3.41 -59.78
CA CYS A 3 -27.29 -4.07 -58.59
C CYS A 3 -26.16 -3.22 -57.99
N TYR A 4 -26.40 -2.53 -56.87
CA TYR A 4 -25.35 -1.84 -56.09
C TYR A 4 -24.65 -2.83 -55.22
N THR A 5 -23.40 -3.17 -55.55
CA THR A 5 -22.52 -3.99 -54.69
C THR A 5 -21.88 -3.02 -53.71
N TYR A 6 -22.28 -3.08 -52.43
CA TYR A 6 -21.58 -2.39 -51.33
C TYR A 6 -20.37 -3.20 -50.92
N MET A 7 -19.20 -2.65 -51.15
CA MET A 7 -17.95 -3.18 -50.64
C MET A 7 -17.74 -2.65 -49.22
N ILE A 8 -17.93 -3.52 -48.19
CA ILE A 8 -17.60 -3.17 -46.81
C ILE A 8 -16.09 -3.43 -46.66
N ILE A 9 -15.31 -2.36 -46.52
CA ILE A 9 -13.91 -2.45 -46.13
C ILE A 9 -13.87 -2.55 -44.61
N ILE A 10 -13.66 -3.76 -44.06
CA ILE A 10 -13.38 -3.97 -42.64
C ILE A 10 -11.88 -3.74 -42.46
N THR A 11 -11.50 -2.54 -42.01
CA THR A 11 -10.15 -2.31 -41.52
C THR A 11 -10.06 -2.91 -40.09
N THR A 12 -9.44 -4.05 -39.99
CA THR A 12 -9.02 -4.59 -38.68
C THR A 12 -7.92 -3.67 -38.14
N VAL A 13 -8.28 -2.77 -37.23
CA VAL A 13 -7.30 -2.08 -36.40
C VAL A 13 -6.75 -3.15 -35.45
N ASN A 14 -5.52 -3.61 -35.71
CA ASN A 14 -4.77 -4.44 -34.79
C ASN A 14 -4.41 -3.56 -33.58
N LEU A 15 -5.32 -3.44 -32.62
CA LEU A 15 -5.02 -2.87 -31.31
C LEU A 15 -4.04 -3.82 -30.67
N LYS A 16 -2.77 -3.41 -30.61
CA LYS A 16 -1.75 -4.14 -29.89
C LYS A 16 -2.24 -4.28 -28.45
N GLU A 17 -2.58 -5.49 -28.03
CA GLU A 17 -2.94 -5.76 -26.64
C GLU A 17 -1.79 -5.30 -25.75
N ILE A 18 -2.07 -4.48 -24.77
CA ILE A 18 -1.08 -4.04 -23.79
C ILE A 18 -1.07 -5.10 -22.69
N THR A 19 0.05 -5.80 -22.58
CA THR A 19 0.22 -6.88 -21.62
C THR A 19 1.36 -6.60 -20.67
N MET A 20 1.25 -7.10 -19.44
CA MET A 20 2.32 -7.05 -18.45
C MET A 20 2.21 -8.21 -17.46
N LYS A 21 3.32 -8.54 -16.80
CA LYS A 21 3.38 -9.44 -15.66
C LYS A 21 3.78 -8.66 -14.42
N LEU A 22 3.22 -9.05 -13.28
CA LEU A 22 3.62 -8.49 -11.99
C LEU A 22 4.73 -9.35 -11.37
N SER A 23 5.75 -8.68 -10.85
CA SER A 23 6.77 -9.33 -10.03
C SER A 23 6.21 -9.76 -8.66
N GLU A 24 6.87 -10.71 -8.02
CA GLU A 24 6.50 -11.15 -6.66
C GLU A 24 6.57 -9.99 -5.66
N SER A 25 7.54 -9.07 -5.82
CA SER A 25 7.66 -7.87 -5.00
C SER A 25 6.45 -6.96 -5.14
N THR A 26 6.00 -6.69 -6.38
CA THR A 26 4.80 -5.86 -6.63
C THR A 26 3.55 -6.52 -6.05
N VAL A 27 3.38 -7.82 -6.22
CA VAL A 27 2.28 -8.57 -5.59
C VAL A 27 2.33 -8.47 -4.05
N SER A 28 3.53 -8.50 -3.45
CA SER A 28 3.71 -8.33 -2.01
C SER A 28 3.31 -6.93 -1.54
N PHE A 29 3.69 -5.87 -2.27
CA PHE A 29 3.24 -4.51 -1.98
C PHE A 29 1.73 -4.36 -2.08
N LEU A 30 1.12 -4.93 -3.12
CA LEU A 30 -0.34 -4.91 -3.29
C LEU A 30 -1.07 -5.65 -2.15
N LYS A 31 -0.53 -6.78 -1.67
CA LYS A 31 -1.08 -7.48 -0.48
C LYS A 31 -0.99 -6.61 0.78
N ASN A 32 0.11 -5.90 0.97
CA ASN A 32 0.23 -4.97 2.08
C ASN A 32 -0.77 -3.80 1.94
N TYR A 33 -0.89 -3.22 0.74
CA TYR A 33 -1.82 -2.13 0.48
C TYR A 33 -3.29 -2.54 0.72
N ALA A 34 -3.65 -3.79 0.42
CA ALA A 34 -4.98 -4.33 0.72
C ALA A 34 -5.30 -4.34 2.23
N ASN A 35 -4.29 -4.37 3.11
CA ASN A 35 -4.47 -4.22 4.56
C ASN A 35 -4.66 -2.75 4.98
N ILE A 36 -4.17 -1.79 4.18
CA ILE A 36 -4.33 -0.35 4.42
C ILE A 36 -5.68 0.13 3.90
N ASN A 37 -6.00 -0.23 2.64
CA ASN A 37 -7.25 0.10 1.98
C ASN A 37 -7.67 -1.07 1.07
N GLN A 38 -8.91 -1.51 1.20
CA GLN A 38 -9.46 -2.60 0.35
C GLN A 38 -9.59 -2.20 -1.12
N SER A 39 -9.51 -0.91 -1.45
CA SER A 39 -9.63 -0.38 -2.80
C SER A 39 -8.35 0.34 -3.20
N LEU A 40 -8.01 0.29 -4.49
CA LEU A 40 -6.81 0.91 -5.02
C LEU A 40 -7.08 1.53 -6.39
N GLU A 41 -6.62 2.75 -6.59
CA GLU A 41 -6.48 3.35 -7.92
C GLU A 41 -5.05 3.09 -8.42
N PHE A 42 -4.93 2.23 -9.43
CA PHE A 42 -3.70 2.11 -10.19
C PHE A 42 -3.59 3.33 -11.09
N ARG A 43 -2.46 3.98 -11.07
CA ARG A 43 -2.15 5.10 -11.97
C ARG A 43 -1.18 4.67 -13.03
N GLU A 44 -1.24 5.31 -14.19
CA GLU A 44 -0.25 5.13 -15.25
C GLU A 44 1.16 5.41 -14.70
N GLY A 45 2.14 4.54 -15.05
CA GLY A 45 3.52 4.60 -14.57
C GLY A 45 3.86 3.55 -13.51
N SER A 46 4.97 3.76 -12.82
CA SER A 46 5.61 2.79 -11.90
C SER A 46 5.37 3.07 -10.42
N THR A 47 4.58 4.08 -10.08
CA THR A 47 4.33 4.43 -8.68
C THR A 47 2.99 3.89 -8.18
N LEU A 48 3.03 3.04 -7.15
CA LEU A 48 1.83 2.62 -6.44
C LEU A 48 1.65 3.49 -5.18
N ARG A 49 0.45 4.00 -4.97
CA ARG A 49 0.10 4.81 -3.79
C ARG A 49 -1.23 4.38 -3.21
N THR A 50 -1.32 4.35 -1.89
CA THR A 50 -2.57 4.09 -1.18
C THR A 50 -2.71 4.99 0.04
N VAL A 51 -3.95 5.22 0.46
CA VAL A 51 -4.28 5.96 1.67
C VAL A 51 -5.37 5.21 2.43
N SER A 52 -5.23 5.13 3.75
CA SER A 52 -6.27 4.51 4.57
C SER A 52 -7.59 5.29 4.53
N PRO A 53 -8.76 4.65 4.71
CA PRO A 53 -10.06 5.33 4.67
C PRO A 53 -10.18 6.52 5.64
N LEU A 54 -9.46 6.47 6.76
CA LEU A 54 -9.43 7.54 7.77
C LEU A 54 -8.29 8.56 7.56
N ASN A 55 -7.55 8.46 6.45
CA ASN A 55 -6.37 9.31 6.17
C ASN A 55 -5.28 9.27 7.25
N THR A 56 -5.14 8.16 7.97
CA THR A 56 -4.14 7.98 9.03
C THR A 56 -2.85 7.34 8.52
N ILE A 57 -2.88 6.72 7.34
CA ILE A 57 -1.74 6.10 6.69
C ILE A 57 -1.76 6.51 5.22
N LEU A 58 -0.64 7.00 4.73
CA LEU A 58 -0.35 7.18 3.32
C LEU A 58 0.89 6.34 2.98
N ALA A 59 0.81 5.50 1.98
CA ALA A 59 1.93 4.70 1.51
C ALA A 59 2.19 4.94 0.03
N SER A 60 3.46 4.94 -0.35
CA SER A 60 3.93 5.07 -1.73
C SER A 60 5.10 4.15 -1.96
N VAL A 61 5.18 3.52 -3.13
CA VAL A 61 6.29 2.66 -3.55
C VAL A 61 6.51 2.77 -5.05
N GLU A 62 7.78 2.84 -5.45
CA GLU A 62 8.18 2.66 -6.84
C GLU A 62 8.38 1.17 -7.12
N ILE A 63 7.78 0.70 -8.20
CA ILE A 63 7.85 -0.70 -8.65
C ILE A 63 8.62 -0.81 -9.97
N GLY A 64 8.95 -2.03 -10.35
CA GLY A 64 9.69 -2.29 -11.60
C GLY A 64 8.83 -2.30 -12.87
N GLU A 65 7.52 -2.34 -12.73
CA GLU A 65 6.55 -2.39 -13.83
C GLU A 65 5.93 -1.02 -14.08
N ASP A 66 5.61 -0.74 -15.35
CA ASP A 66 4.87 0.44 -15.75
C ASP A 66 3.43 0.08 -16.08
N PHE A 67 2.48 0.54 -15.29
CA PHE A 67 1.06 0.40 -15.59
C PHE A 67 0.68 1.27 -16.79
N PRO A 68 -0.01 0.69 -17.80
CA PRO A 68 -0.23 1.37 -19.08
C PRO A 68 -1.31 2.46 -19.03
N LYS A 69 -2.09 2.50 -17.96
CA LYS A 69 -3.22 3.41 -17.78
C LYS A 69 -3.70 3.46 -16.34
N THR A 70 -4.48 4.48 -16.04
CA THR A 70 -5.17 4.59 -14.74
C THR A 70 -6.46 3.77 -14.74
N PHE A 71 -6.67 2.96 -13.68
CA PHE A 71 -7.88 2.19 -13.47
C PHE A 71 -8.13 1.91 -11.98
N PRO A 72 -9.40 1.94 -11.54
CA PRO A 72 -9.76 1.69 -10.15
C PRO A 72 -10.16 0.24 -9.90
N ILE A 73 -9.65 -0.33 -8.81
CA ILE A 73 -10.03 -1.64 -8.27
C ILE A 73 -10.73 -1.43 -6.93
N TYR A 74 -11.99 -1.88 -6.79
CA TYR A 74 -12.76 -1.72 -5.55
C TYR A 74 -12.42 -2.76 -4.49
N GLU A 75 -12.20 -4.01 -4.88
CA GLU A 75 -11.88 -5.14 -3.99
C GLU A 75 -10.49 -5.70 -4.32
N LEU A 76 -9.44 -5.07 -3.79
CA LEU A 76 -8.06 -5.43 -4.09
C LEU A 76 -7.74 -6.88 -3.68
N ASN A 77 -8.26 -7.34 -2.54
CA ASN A 77 -8.10 -8.74 -2.10
C ASN A 77 -8.72 -9.74 -3.09
N ARG A 78 -9.86 -9.41 -3.69
CA ARG A 78 -10.48 -10.24 -4.72
C ARG A 78 -9.66 -10.27 -6.00
N PHE A 79 -9.12 -9.14 -6.41
CA PHE A 79 -8.20 -9.07 -7.55
C PHE A 79 -6.95 -9.91 -7.30
N LEU A 80 -6.31 -9.78 -6.14
CA LEU A 80 -5.15 -10.58 -5.74
C LEU A 80 -5.48 -12.07 -5.61
N GLY A 81 -6.66 -12.40 -5.08
CA GLY A 81 -7.18 -13.76 -5.05
C GLY A 81 -7.34 -14.35 -6.45
N THR A 82 -7.83 -13.55 -7.40
CA THR A 82 -7.94 -13.99 -8.80
C THR A 82 -6.57 -14.22 -9.42
N LEU A 83 -5.59 -13.33 -9.19
CA LEU A 83 -4.20 -13.52 -9.63
C LEU A 83 -3.60 -14.84 -9.10
N SER A 84 -3.88 -15.18 -7.85
CA SER A 84 -3.35 -16.38 -7.20
C SER A 84 -3.89 -17.72 -7.76
N LEU A 85 -4.92 -17.70 -8.61
CA LEU A 85 -5.42 -18.87 -9.31
C LEU A 85 -4.49 -19.34 -10.43
N PHE A 86 -3.57 -18.48 -10.85
CA PHE A 86 -2.68 -18.70 -11.97
C PHE A 86 -1.24 -18.84 -11.47
N LYS A 87 -0.44 -19.61 -12.21
CA LYS A 87 0.97 -19.85 -11.87
C LYS A 87 1.88 -18.73 -12.37
N ASP A 88 1.64 -18.26 -13.60
CA ASP A 88 2.43 -17.23 -14.28
C ASP A 88 1.49 -16.26 -15.03
N PRO A 89 0.69 -15.46 -14.26
CA PRO A 89 -0.36 -14.66 -14.85
C PRO A 89 0.18 -13.49 -15.68
N GLU A 90 -0.37 -13.33 -16.87
CA GLU A 90 -0.21 -12.16 -17.73
C GLU A 90 -1.47 -11.31 -17.66
N LEU A 91 -1.32 -10.02 -17.41
CA LEU A 91 -2.39 -9.04 -17.38
C LEU A 91 -2.58 -8.45 -18.78
N VAL A 92 -3.79 -8.48 -19.29
CA VAL A 92 -4.18 -7.87 -20.57
C VAL A 92 -5.19 -6.77 -20.31
N PHE A 93 -4.81 -5.54 -20.57
CA PHE A 93 -5.63 -4.37 -20.23
C PHE A 93 -6.59 -4.01 -21.35
N SER A 94 -7.86 -3.83 -20.99
CA SER A 94 -8.90 -3.31 -21.86
C SER A 94 -9.49 -2.00 -21.28
N GLU A 95 -10.47 -1.41 -21.93
CA GLU A 95 -11.05 -0.14 -21.51
C GLU A 95 -11.70 -0.23 -20.13
N SER A 96 -12.43 -1.30 -19.84
CA SER A 96 -13.27 -1.47 -18.63
C SER A 96 -12.88 -2.65 -17.75
N SER A 97 -11.85 -3.40 -18.13
CA SER A 97 -11.45 -4.62 -17.40
C SER A 97 -9.98 -4.96 -17.64
N VAL A 98 -9.47 -5.85 -16.81
CA VAL A 98 -8.20 -6.54 -17.03
C VAL A 98 -8.47 -8.04 -17.12
N SER A 99 -8.00 -8.67 -18.19
CA SER A 99 -7.98 -10.14 -18.31
C SER A 99 -6.67 -10.66 -17.73
N ILE A 100 -6.78 -11.71 -16.93
CA ILE A 100 -5.67 -12.42 -16.30
C ILE A 100 -5.56 -13.75 -17.03
N LYS A 101 -4.44 -13.99 -17.74
CA LYS A 101 -4.25 -15.17 -18.61
C LYS A 101 -3.04 -15.97 -18.18
N ASP A 102 -3.18 -17.31 -18.27
CA ASP A 102 -2.07 -18.26 -18.12
C ASP A 102 -2.38 -19.52 -18.97
N GLY A 103 -1.70 -19.66 -20.08
CA GLY A 103 -1.94 -20.73 -21.06
C GLY A 103 -3.39 -20.70 -21.59
N SER A 104 -4.17 -21.74 -21.30
CA SER A 104 -5.57 -21.87 -21.72
C SER A 104 -6.57 -21.28 -20.69
N HIS A 105 -6.09 -20.81 -19.56
CA HIS A 105 -6.94 -20.28 -18.50
C HIS A 105 -7.02 -18.76 -18.58
N GLU A 106 -8.21 -18.23 -18.41
CA GLU A 106 -8.47 -16.79 -18.43
C GLU A 106 -9.51 -16.43 -17.37
N SER A 107 -9.31 -15.31 -16.72
CA SER A 107 -10.30 -14.67 -15.84
C SER A 107 -10.36 -13.17 -16.16
N THR A 108 -11.54 -12.60 -16.20
CA THR A 108 -11.75 -11.17 -16.42
C THR A 108 -12.17 -10.49 -15.13
N TYR A 109 -11.44 -9.44 -14.75
CA TYR A 109 -11.76 -8.58 -13.62
C TYR A 109 -12.20 -7.20 -14.14
N HIS A 110 -13.44 -6.81 -13.83
CA HIS A 110 -13.99 -5.51 -14.23
C HIS A 110 -13.56 -4.41 -13.25
N TYR A 111 -13.17 -3.26 -13.80
CA TYR A 111 -12.88 -2.07 -12.98
C TYR A 111 -14.15 -1.57 -12.30
N CYS A 112 -14.02 -0.86 -11.20
CA CYS A 112 -15.16 -0.14 -10.66
C CYS A 112 -15.46 1.11 -11.50
N GLY A 113 -16.69 1.62 -11.41
CA GLY A 113 -17.14 2.69 -12.30
C GLY A 113 -16.42 4.03 -12.09
N SER A 114 -15.88 4.28 -10.89
CA SER A 114 -15.13 5.51 -10.58
C SER A 114 -14.30 5.33 -9.31
N SER A 115 -13.10 5.92 -9.28
CA SER A 115 -12.27 6.04 -8.07
C SER A 115 -12.89 6.94 -6.99
N SER A 116 -13.88 7.78 -7.34
CA SER A 116 -14.64 8.58 -6.37
C SER A 116 -15.48 7.76 -5.39
N MET A 117 -15.58 6.45 -5.60
CA MET A 117 -16.30 5.53 -4.70
C MET A 117 -15.51 5.17 -3.44
N PHE A 118 -14.23 5.49 -3.39
CA PHE A 118 -13.35 5.20 -2.25
C PHE A 118 -12.28 6.29 -2.07
N GLN A 119 -11.59 6.25 -0.93
CA GLN A 119 -10.55 7.22 -0.64
C GLN A 119 -9.31 6.95 -1.49
N THR A 120 -8.87 7.96 -2.25
CA THR A 120 -7.63 7.93 -3.06
C THR A 120 -6.57 8.87 -2.49
N PRO A 121 -5.28 8.55 -2.66
CA PRO A 121 -4.21 9.46 -2.27
C PRO A 121 -4.29 10.79 -3.03
N PRO A 122 -3.88 11.92 -2.41
CA PRO A 122 -3.81 13.19 -3.09
C PRO A 122 -2.88 13.12 -4.32
N GLU A 123 -3.17 13.90 -5.36
CA GLU A 123 -2.34 13.91 -6.57
C GLU A 123 -0.94 14.46 -6.29
N LYS A 124 -0.87 15.50 -5.46
CA LYS A 124 0.41 16.09 -5.05
C LYS A 124 1.06 15.23 -3.96
N GLU A 125 2.38 15.11 -4.04
CA GLU A 125 3.15 14.59 -2.92
C GLU A 125 2.93 15.45 -1.68
N ILE A 126 2.82 14.79 -0.54
CA ILE A 126 2.76 15.49 0.75
C ILE A 126 4.19 15.75 1.18
N ASP A 127 4.58 17.01 1.21
CA ASP A 127 5.84 17.42 1.81
C ASP A 127 5.79 17.11 3.30
N PHE A 128 6.70 16.22 3.75
CA PHE A 128 6.85 15.98 5.17
C PHE A 128 7.48 17.20 5.82
N PRO A 129 6.91 17.75 6.89
CA PRO A 129 7.48 18.90 7.58
C PRO A 129 8.89 18.56 8.12
N ASP A 130 9.69 19.57 8.44
CA ASP A 130 11.01 19.37 9.02
C ASP A 130 10.94 18.40 10.19
N ALA A 131 11.70 17.31 10.09
CA ALA A 131 11.75 16.30 11.13
C ALA A 131 12.32 16.87 12.42
N GLU A 132 11.60 16.74 13.51
CA GLU A 132 12.09 17.14 14.84
C GLU A 132 13.07 16.09 15.38
N VAL A 133 12.82 14.82 15.03
CA VAL A 133 13.62 13.66 15.46
C VAL A 133 13.73 12.68 14.30
N SER A 134 14.89 12.05 14.16
CA SER A 134 15.13 10.98 13.19
C SER A 134 15.95 9.87 13.82
N PHE A 135 15.64 8.61 13.49
CA PHE A 135 16.41 7.44 13.90
C PHE A 135 16.15 6.26 12.96
N GLU A 136 17.08 5.32 12.93
CA GLU A 136 16.89 4.06 12.20
C GLU A 136 16.14 3.06 13.07
N LEU A 137 15.09 2.45 12.55
CA LEU A 137 14.33 1.38 13.17
C LEU A 137 14.59 0.10 12.41
N SER A 138 15.36 -0.82 13.00
CA SER A 138 15.63 -2.11 12.38
C SER A 138 14.38 -3.00 12.35
N GLU A 139 14.32 -3.88 11.35
CA GLU A 139 13.23 -4.85 11.20
C GLU A 139 13.00 -5.68 12.46
N ASP A 140 14.09 -6.13 13.12
CA ASP A 140 14.00 -6.93 14.35
C ASP A 140 13.33 -6.17 15.49
N ILE A 141 13.69 -4.90 15.70
CA ILE A 141 13.07 -4.05 16.72
C ILE A 141 11.61 -3.76 16.36
N PHE A 142 11.32 -3.46 15.09
CA PHE A 142 9.95 -3.24 14.65
C PHE A 142 9.07 -4.48 14.92
N LYS A 143 9.52 -5.67 14.49
CA LYS A 143 8.82 -6.94 14.76
C LYS A 143 8.61 -7.20 16.25
N LYS A 144 9.64 -7.00 17.06
CA LYS A 144 9.55 -7.18 18.53
C LYS A 144 8.55 -6.22 19.15
N THR A 145 8.51 -4.96 18.67
CA THR A 145 7.57 -3.95 19.15
C THR A 145 6.12 -4.35 18.87
N ILE A 146 5.82 -4.73 17.62
CA ILE A 146 4.48 -5.16 17.22
C ILE A 146 4.07 -6.44 17.95
N ASN A 147 4.98 -7.42 18.07
CA ASN A 147 4.72 -8.67 18.79
C ASN A 147 4.48 -8.44 20.29
N ALA A 148 5.26 -7.57 20.92
CA ALA A 148 5.06 -7.21 22.34
C ALA A 148 3.69 -6.55 22.55
N ALA A 149 3.30 -5.61 21.68
CA ALA A 149 2.01 -4.96 21.73
C ALA A 149 0.85 -5.96 21.64
N ASN A 150 0.92 -6.88 20.67
CA ASN A 150 -0.10 -7.91 20.47
C ASN A 150 -0.14 -8.90 21.66
N THR A 151 1.03 -9.32 22.17
CA THR A 151 1.13 -10.29 23.27
C THR A 151 0.58 -9.73 24.59
N LEU A 152 0.86 -8.45 24.86
CA LEU A 152 0.38 -7.76 26.07
C LEU A 152 -1.01 -7.14 25.89
N GLY A 153 -1.58 -7.17 24.68
CA GLY A 153 -2.88 -6.56 24.38
C GLY A 153 -2.90 -5.04 24.51
N LEU A 154 -1.77 -4.38 24.18
CA LEU A 154 -1.59 -2.93 24.35
C LEU A 154 -1.90 -2.18 23.06
N PRO A 155 -2.69 -1.08 23.13
CA PRO A 155 -3.20 -0.41 21.93
C PRO A 155 -2.25 0.60 21.31
N GLU A 156 -1.17 0.98 21.98
CA GLU A 156 -0.35 2.13 21.60
C GLU A 156 1.15 1.83 21.61
N VAL A 157 1.82 2.46 20.67
CA VAL A 157 3.28 2.54 20.60
C VAL A 157 3.68 4.00 20.78
N VAL A 158 4.45 4.27 21.80
CA VAL A 158 4.94 5.59 22.15
C VAL A 158 6.39 5.72 21.76
N VAL A 159 6.75 6.72 21.00
CA VAL A 159 8.15 7.10 20.76
C VAL A 159 8.44 8.33 21.62
N GLN A 160 9.43 8.20 22.50
CA GLN A 160 9.77 9.27 23.42
C GLN A 160 11.28 9.47 23.57
N GLY A 161 11.67 10.71 23.81
CA GLY A 161 13.04 11.09 24.13
C GLY A 161 13.10 11.71 25.51
N ASP A 162 14.17 11.40 26.26
CA ASP A 162 14.43 11.91 27.62
C ASP A 162 15.54 12.97 27.68
N GLY A 163 16.06 13.39 26.51
CA GLY A 163 17.21 14.28 26.40
C GLY A 163 18.54 13.56 26.33
N LYS A 164 18.55 12.21 26.27
CA LYS A 164 19.75 11.37 26.06
C LYS A 164 19.47 10.25 25.07
N GLU A 165 18.38 9.50 25.28
CA GLU A 165 18.03 8.34 24.51
C GLU A 165 16.62 8.48 23.90
N ILE A 166 16.40 7.77 22.79
CA ILE A 166 15.09 7.58 22.16
C ILE A 166 14.60 6.18 22.52
N TYR A 167 13.41 6.10 23.09
CA TYR A 167 12.74 4.86 23.46
C TYR A 167 11.52 4.62 22.60
N ILE A 168 11.31 3.37 22.24
CA ILE A 168 10.00 2.87 21.82
C ILE A 168 9.39 2.18 23.04
N LEU A 169 8.22 2.62 23.44
CA LEU A 169 7.45 2.08 24.56
C LEU A 169 6.09 1.61 24.05
N VAL A 170 5.74 0.36 24.33
CA VAL A 170 4.39 -0.17 24.12
C VAL A 170 3.62 -0.08 25.42
N SER A 171 2.44 0.52 25.39
CA SER A 171 1.64 0.74 26.59
C SER A 171 0.16 1.03 26.27
N ASP A 172 -0.66 1.07 27.31
CA ASP A 172 -1.97 1.70 27.28
C ASP A 172 -1.87 3.03 28.05
N THR A 173 -1.81 4.15 27.33
CA THR A 173 -1.62 5.46 27.97
C THR A 173 -2.84 5.92 28.77
N ALA A 174 -4.00 5.30 28.58
CA ALA A 174 -5.21 5.56 29.36
C ALA A 174 -5.23 4.80 30.69
N ASN A 175 -4.39 3.75 30.84
CA ASN A 175 -4.34 2.89 32.03
C ASN A 175 -2.96 2.97 32.70
N VAL A 176 -2.84 3.70 33.78
CA VAL A 176 -1.58 3.87 34.55
C VAL A 176 -1.02 2.58 35.16
N THR A 177 -1.82 1.52 35.26
CA THR A 177 -1.40 0.21 35.80
C THR A 177 -1.17 -0.82 34.72
N SER A 178 -1.17 -0.41 33.44
CA SER A 178 -0.95 -1.35 32.34
C SER A 178 0.48 -1.89 32.34
N ASP A 179 0.62 -3.10 31.83
CA ASP A 179 1.93 -3.62 31.47
C ASP A 179 2.61 -2.73 30.44
N SER A 180 3.90 -2.89 30.24
CA SER A 180 4.65 -2.16 29.23
C SER A 180 5.84 -2.95 28.73
N PHE A 181 6.27 -2.64 27.51
CA PHE A 181 7.53 -3.11 26.93
C PHE A 181 8.27 -1.90 26.38
N SER A 182 9.57 -1.80 26.63
CA SER A 182 10.37 -0.71 26.07
C SER A 182 11.71 -1.17 25.52
N THR A 183 12.21 -0.45 24.54
CA THR A 183 13.52 -0.65 23.94
C THR A 183 14.13 0.70 23.53
N VAL A 184 15.46 0.83 23.67
CA VAL A 184 16.21 1.97 23.19
C VAL A 184 16.47 1.80 21.67
N VAL A 185 16.26 2.86 20.89
CA VAL A 185 16.42 2.85 19.44
C VAL A 185 17.38 3.90 18.93
N GLY A 186 17.85 4.82 19.78
CA GLY A 186 18.75 5.87 19.38
C GLY A 186 19.07 6.82 20.50
N SER A 187 19.73 7.95 20.17
CA SER A 187 20.06 9.03 21.09
C SER A 187 19.48 10.34 20.62
N THR A 188 19.17 11.24 21.56
CA THR A 188 18.62 12.57 21.29
C THR A 188 18.97 13.54 22.41
N ASP A 189 19.10 14.80 22.07
CA ASP A 189 19.20 15.91 23.05
C ASP A 189 17.83 16.53 23.38
N LYS A 190 16.73 15.98 22.80
CA LYS A 190 15.38 16.50 22.93
C LYS A 190 14.53 15.65 23.88
N THR A 191 13.62 16.32 24.56
CA THR A 191 12.55 15.66 25.33
C THR A 191 11.26 15.79 24.54
N PHE A 192 10.66 14.64 24.20
CA PHE A 192 9.42 14.57 23.42
C PHE A 192 8.65 13.29 23.74
N ARG A 193 7.39 13.25 23.37
CA ARG A 193 6.53 12.07 23.48
C ARG A 193 5.48 12.09 22.37
N MET A 194 5.50 11.07 21.49
CA MET A 194 4.56 10.91 20.39
C MET A 194 3.89 9.54 20.48
N ILE A 195 2.58 9.51 20.33
CA ILE A 195 1.76 8.30 20.54
C ILE A 195 1.19 7.87 19.18
N PHE A 196 1.40 6.61 18.85
CA PHE A 196 0.91 5.98 17.63
C PHE A 196 -0.02 4.84 17.99
N LYS A 197 -1.13 4.70 17.26
CA LYS A 197 -2.03 3.57 17.42
C LYS A 197 -1.43 2.31 16.81
N LEU A 198 -1.44 1.21 17.56
CA LEU A 198 -0.96 -0.08 17.08
C LEU A 198 -1.70 -0.52 15.80
N GLU A 199 -3.01 -0.26 15.69
CA GLU A 199 -3.81 -0.59 14.51
C GLU A 199 -3.30 0.02 13.19
N ASN A 200 -2.59 1.16 13.25
CA ASN A 200 -1.98 1.77 12.09
C ASN A 200 -0.59 1.16 11.83
N LEU A 201 0.24 1.02 12.87
CA LEU A 201 1.60 0.50 12.73
C LEU A 201 1.62 -0.96 12.28
N SER A 202 0.67 -1.78 12.72
CA SER A 202 0.54 -3.19 12.31
C SER A 202 0.20 -3.38 10.82
N LYS A 203 -0.19 -2.33 10.11
CA LYS A 203 -0.43 -2.35 8.66
C LYS A 203 0.82 -2.03 7.84
N ILE A 204 1.90 -1.58 8.47
CA ILE A 204 3.17 -1.28 7.79
C ILE A 204 3.90 -2.59 7.54
N MET A 205 4.51 -2.75 6.36
CA MET A 205 5.33 -3.91 6.05
C MET A 205 6.48 -4.06 7.03
N GLU A 206 6.90 -5.29 7.25
CA GLU A 206 8.14 -5.57 7.98
C GLU A 206 9.34 -5.08 7.15
N GLY A 207 10.32 -4.47 7.82
CA GLY A 207 11.51 -3.91 7.19
C GLY A 207 12.29 -3.00 8.12
N THR A 208 13.44 -2.54 7.64
CA THR A 208 14.24 -1.50 8.29
C THR A 208 13.80 -0.13 7.78
N TYR A 209 13.58 0.82 8.67
CA TYR A 209 13.03 2.13 8.37
C TYR A 209 13.91 3.27 8.86
N ASP A 210 14.06 4.29 8.04
CA ASP A 210 14.50 5.61 8.45
C ASP A 210 13.27 6.40 8.95
N VAL A 211 13.13 6.46 10.27
CA VAL A 211 11.95 7.06 10.93
C VAL A 211 12.18 8.54 11.12
N ARG A 212 11.25 9.34 10.67
CA ARG A 212 11.21 10.78 10.87
C ARG A 212 9.94 11.17 11.58
N LEU A 213 10.06 11.95 12.64
CA LEU A 213 8.95 12.36 13.47
C LEU A 213 8.82 13.88 13.47
N SER A 214 7.58 14.34 13.41
CA SER A 214 7.21 15.76 13.56
C SER A 214 5.93 15.84 14.38
N SER A 215 5.80 16.87 15.20
CA SER A 215 4.59 17.18 15.99
C SER A 215 3.58 18.05 15.22
N LYS A 216 3.88 18.41 13.97
CA LYS A 216 3.08 19.33 13.13
C LYS A 216 2.17 18.57 12.19
#